data_72a5e98e059a30ea7fca739caa47eda9
#
_entry.id   72a5e98e059a30ea7fca739caa47eda9
#
_cell.length_a   1.000
_cell.length_b   1.000
_cell.length_c   1.000
_cell.angle_alpha   90.00
_cell.angle_beta   90.00
_cell.angle_gamma   90.00
#
_symmetry.space_group_name_H-M   'P 1'
#
loop_
_entity.id
_entity.type
_entity.pdbx_description
1 polymer ?
#
loop_
_entity_poly.entity_id
_entity_poly.type
_entity_poly.pdbx_seq_one_letter_code
_entity_poly.pdbx_strand_id
1 'polypeptide(L)'
;MTQMISQTFDVKGGPQFGRDNVPKLRAELNALNLDGFLVPHEDEYDNEYLPDCNERLLWISGFSGSAGAAIVMKDRAAVFVDGRYTLQIRQQADAEIFDYRDLVEEGLSGWIENHAKAGEKIGYDARLHSPASLKRLTVCANLA
;
A
#
# COMPACT_ATOMS: atom_id res chain seq x y z
N MET A 1 -20.29 -7.20 -41.91
CA MET A 1 -20.61 -7.32 -40.45
C MET A 1 -19.66 -6.44 -39.69
N THR A 2 -20.17 -5.36 -39.10
CA THR A 2 -19.38 -4.52 -38.20
C THR A 2 -19.37 -5.20 -36.84
N GLN A 3 -18.22 -5.75 -36.42
CA GLN A 3 -18.06 -6.17 -35.04
C GLN A 3 -18.10 -4.92 -34.15
N MET A 4 -19.15 -4.79 -33.33
CA MET A 4 -19.12 -3.84 -32.25
C MET A 4 -18.04 -4.31 -31.27
N ILE A 5 -16.93 -3.56 -31.19
CA ILE A 5 -15.96 -3.74 -30.13
C ILE A 5 -16.61 -3.22 -28.86
N SER A 6 -17.14 -4.13 -28.06
CA SER A 6 -17.60 -3.83 -26.70
C SER A 6 -16.35 -3.48 -25.88
N GLN A 7 -16.21 -2.24 -25.47
CA GLN A 7 -15.24 -1.87 -24.46
C GLN A 7 -15.67 -2.53 -23.16
N THR A 8 -15.00 -3.59 -22.76
CA THR A 8 -15.12 -4.15 -21.41
C THR A 8 -14.27 -3.30 -20.47
N PHE A 9 -14.92 -2.58 -19.59
CA PHE A 9 -14.27 -1.92 -18.46
C PHE A 9 -14.01 -2.96 -17.38
N ASP A 10 -12.90 -3.69 -17.47
CA ASP A 10 -12.50 -4.61 -16.43
C ASP A 10 -12.04 -3.82 -15.21
N VAL A 11 -12.76 -3.95 -14.11
CA VAL A 11 -12.36 -3.37 -12.82
C VAL A 11 -11.23 -4.22 -12.25
N LYS A 12 -10.01 -3.70 -12.31
CA LYS A 12 -8.79 -4.42 -11.91
C LYS A 12 -8.69 -4.67 -10.41
N GLY A 13 -9.27 -3.81 -9.59
CA GLY A 13 -9.16 -3.84 -8.13
C GLY A 13 -10.43 -4.33 -7.44
N GLY A 14 -10.37 -4.40 -6.12
CA GLY A 14 -11.53 -4.72 -5.29
C GLY A 14 -11.16 -5.14 -3.87
N PRO A 15 -12.12 -5.09 -2.93
CA PRO A 15 -11.87 -5.36 -1.51
C PRO A 15 -11.41 -6.78 -1.22
N GLN A 16 -11.66 -7.72 -2.13
CA GLN A 16 -11.27 -9.11 -1.97
C GLN A 16 -9.75 -9.29 -1.88
N PHE A 17 -8.97 -8.45 -2.57
CA PHE A 17 -7.50 -8.48 -2.49
C PHE A 17 -7.00 -8.30 -1.05
N GLY A 18 -7.50 -7.30 -0.33
CA GLY A 18 -7.10 -7.07 1.06
C GLY A 18 -7.54 -8.21 1.99
N ARG A 19 -8.75 -8.70 1.80
CA ARG A 19 -9.30 -9.83 2.58
C ARG A 19 -8.44 -11.09 2.45
N ASP A 20 -7.99 -11.40 1.24
CA ASP A 20 -7.21 -12.60 0.97
C ASP A 20 -5.73 -12.45 1.32
N ASN A 21 -5.16 -11.28 1.12
CA ASN A 21 -3.71 -11.09 1.11
C ASN A 21 -3.16 -10.44 2.39
N VAL A 22 -3.91 -9.62 3.11
CA VAL A 22 -3.47 -9.06 4.40
C VAL A 22 -3.15 -10.17 5.42
N PRO A 23 -3.97 -11.22 5.57
CA PRO A 23 -3.62 -12.33 6.46
C PRO A 23 -2.33 -13.05 6.05
N LYS A 24 -2.06 -13.18 4.75
CA LYS A 24 -0.82 -13.80 4.23
C LYS A 24 0.39 -12.96 4.60
N LEU A 25 0.32 -11.63 4.38
CA LEU A 25 1.40 -10.73 4.76
C LEU A 25 1.64 -10.75 6.28
N ARG A 26 0.58 -10.75 7.08
CA ARG A 26 0.71 -10.84 8.55
C ARG A 26 1.35 -12.14 9.02
N ALA A 27 1.11 -13.25 8.34
CA ALA A 27 1.79 -14.52 8.61
C ALA A 27 3.30 -14.41 8.34
N GLU A 28 3.70 -13.77 7.24
CA GLU A 28 5.11 -13.50 6.93
C GLU A 28 5.76 -12.53 7.94
N LEU A 29 5.06 -11.50 8.36
CA LEU A 29 5.55 -10.58 9.41
C LEU A 29 5.87 -11.34 10.71
N ASN A 30 5.01 -12.27 11.10
CA ASN A 30 5.26 -13.11 12.26
C ASN A 30 6.50 -14.00 12.08
N ALA A 31 6.65 -14.62 10.90
CA ALA A 31 7.82 -15.46 10.58
C ALA A 31 9.13 -14.68 10.59
N LEU A 32 9.11 -13.41 10.15
CA LEU A 32 10.27 -12.52 10.09
C LEU A 32 10.49 -11.71 11.38
N ASN A 33 9.62 -11.86 12.38
CA ASN A 33 9.62 -11.08 13.60
C ASN A 33 9.55 -9.56 13.35
N LEU A 34 8.69 -9.16 12.41
CA LEU A 34 8.37 -7.77 12.08
C LEU A 34 6.97 -7.43 12.60
N ASP A 35 6.74 -6.16 12.92
CA ASP A 35 5.45 -5.65 13.39
C ASP A 35 4.61 -5.04 12.27
N GLY A 36 5.24 -4.66 11.16
CA GLY A 36 4.58 -4.09 10.00
C GLY A 36 5.46 -4.10 8.76
N PHE A 37 4.87 -3.70 7.63
CA PHE A 37 5.56 -3.61 6.35
C PHE A 37 5.02 -2.46 5.50
N LEU A 38 5.93 -1.74 4.83
CA LEU A 38 5.61 -0.68 3.89
C LEU A 38 5.44 -1.24 2.47
N VAL A 39 4.36 -0.87 1.81
CA VAL A 39 4.08 -1.28 0.42
C VAL A 39 3.84 -0.02 -0.41
N PRO A 40 4.85 0.49 -1.14
CA PRO A 40 4.68 1.59 -2.07
C PRO A 40 4.01 1.13 -3.36
N HIS A 41 3.55 2.10 -4.18
CA HIS A 41 3.06 1.81 -5.52
C HIS A 41 4.20 1.51 -6.48
N GLU A 42 5.28 2.27 -6.39
CA GLU A 42 6.41 2.26 -7.32
C GLU A 42 7.14 0.91 -7.35
N ASP A 43 7.76 0.62 -8.49
CA ASP A 43 8.70 -0.48 -8.63
C ASP A 43 10.15 -0.02 -8.40
N GLU A 44 11.12 -0.92 -8.58
CA GLU A 44 12.54 -0.63 -8.44
C GLU A 44 13.11 0.38 -9.46
N TYR A 45 12.33 0.77 -10.47
CA TYR A 45 12.66 1.76 -11.49
C TYR A 45 11.90 3.08 -11.31
N ASP A 46 11.12 3.20 -10.23
CA ASP A 46 10.31 4.38 -9.93
C ASP A 46 9.26 4.70 -11.02
N ASN A 47 8.67 3.65 -11.60
CA ASN A 47 7.66 3.77 -12.65
C ASN A 47 6.28 4.09 -12.07
N GLU A 48 5.53 4.96 -12.75
CA GLU A 48 4.12 5.23 -12.43
C GLU A 48 3.21 4.09 -12.92
N TYR A 49 3.50 3.53 -14.08
CA TYR A 49 2.73 2.43 -14.67
C TYR A 49 3.52 1.12 -14.57
N LEU A 50 2.99 0.17 -13.81
CA LEU A 50 3.66 -1.05 -13.47
C LEU A 50 3.18 -2.24 -14.30
N PRO A 51 4.06 -3.21 -14.63
CA PRO A 51 3.61 -4.52 -15.05
C PRO A 51 2.88 -5.23 -13.89
N ASP A 52 1.95 -6.12 -14.22
CA ASP A 52 1.08 -6.78 -13.24
C ASP A 52 1.86 -7.48 -12.11
N CYS A 53 3.03 -8.03 -12.41
CA CYS A 53 3.88 -8.69 -11.42
C CYS A 53 4.49 -7.73 -10.37
N ASN A 54 4.52 -6.43 -10.64
CA ASN A 54 5.06 -5.40 -9.76
C ASN A 54 3.97 -4.60 -9.03
N GLU A 55 2.70 -4.85 -9.28
CA GLU A 55 1.57 -4.17 -8.64
C GLU A 55 1.34 -4.66 -7.20
N ARG A 56 2.29 -4.41 -6.32
CA ARG A 56 2.27 -4.83 -4.91
C ARG A 56 1.16 -4.16 -4.11
N LEU A 57 0.90 -2.87 -4.39
CA LEU A 57 -0.16 -2.11 -3.73
C LEU A 57 -1.55 -2.65 -4.11
N LEU A 58 -1.77 -2.99 -5.38
CA LEU A 58 -2.99 -3.66 -5.82
C LEU A 58 -3.17 -5.00 -5.12
N TRP A 59 -2.12 -5.81 -5.06
CA TRP A 59 -2.15 -7.13 -4.44
C TRP A 59 -2.56 -7.07 -2.96
N ILE A 60 -2.02 -6.11 -2.20
CA ILE A 60 -2.28 -6.03 -0.76
C ILE A 60 -3.58 -5.31 -0.41
N SER A 61 -3.99 -4.32 -1.20
CA SER A 61 -5.11 -3.46 -0.85
C SER A 61 -6.33 -3.56 -1.76
N GLY A 62 -6.13 -3.99 -3.00
CA GLY A 62 -7.14 -3.94 -4.06
C GLY A 62 -7.21 -2.59 -4.79
N PHE A 63 -6.41 -1.62 -4.41
CA PHE A 63 -6.38 -0.31 -5.04
C PHE A 63 -5.54 -0.33 -6.32
N SER A 64 -6.15 0.08 -7.44
CA SER A 64 -5.55 0.03 -8.78
C SER A 64 -5.15 1.40 -9.36
N GLY A 65 -5.16 2.46 -8.56
CA GLY A 65 -4.73 3.80 -8.99
C GLY A 65 -3.21 3.90 -9.17
N SER A 66 -2.76 4.93 -9.89
CA SER A 66 -1.36 5.12 -10.27
C SER A 66 -0.48 5.78 -9.21
N ALA A 67 -1.04 6.19 -8.09
CA ALA A 67 -0.30 6.79 -6.98
C ALA A 67 -0.90 6.37 -5.64
N GLY A 68 -0.08 5.88 -4.74
CA GLY A 68 -0.51 5.46 -3.42
C GLY A 68 0.56 4.69 -2.67
N ALA A 69 0.24 4.32 -1.45
CA ALA A 69 1.06 3.46 -0.61
C ALA A 69 0.19 2.76 0.43
N ALA A 70 0.69 1.71 1.03
CA ALA A 70 0.05 1.08 2.17
C ALA A 70 1.07 0.78 3.27
N ILE A 71 0.59 0.74 4.50
CA ILE A 71 1.30 0.17 5.64
C ILE A 71 0.41 -0.89 6.26
N VAL A 72 0.95 -2.08 6.46
CA VAL A 72 0.23 -3.17 7.10
C VAL A 72 0.97 -3.55 8.37
N MET A 73 0.32 -3.32 9.50
CA MET A 73 0.79 -3.75 10.81
C MET A 73 0.09 -5.05 11.22
N LYS A 74 0.54 -5.68 12.29
CA LYS A 74 -0.08 -6.92 12.81
C LYS A 74 -1.55 -6.73 13.20
N ASP A 75 -1.89 -5.56 13.74
CA ASP A 75 -3.20 -5.24 14.33
C ASP A 75 -3.97 -4.13 13.61
N ARG A 76 -3.36 -3.45 12.64
CA ARG A 76 -3.94 -2.32 11.90
C ARG A 76 -3.31 -2.18 10.52
N ALA A 77 -3.98 -1.49 9.62
CA ALA A 77 -3.46 -1.18 8.30
C ALA A 77 -4.02 0.15 7.79
N ALA A 78 -3.26 0.83 6.96
CA ALA A 78 -3.69 2.06 6.31
C ALA A 78 -3.28 2.05 4.83
N VAL A 79 -4.11 2.66 3.99
CA VAL A 79 -3.83 2.89 2.59
C VAL A 79 -3.91 4.38 2.29
N PHE A 80 -2.91 4.87 1.59
CA PHE A 80 -2.71 6.29 1.30
C PHE A 80 -2.95 6.55 -0.17
N VAL A 81 -3.82 7.50 -0.46
CA VAL A 81 -4.12 7.95 -1.83
C VAL A 81 -4.15 9.47 -1.88
N ASP A 82 -3.92 10.04 -3.05
CA ASP A 82 -4.11 11.47 -3.25
C ASP A 82 -5.58 11.81 -3.56
N GLY A 83 -5.89 13.11 -3.63
CA GLY A 83 -7.28 13.58 -3.79
C GLY A 83 -8.00 13.08 -5.04
N ARG A 84 -7.30 12.60 -6.06
CA ARG A 84 -7.89 12.02 -7.26
C ARG A 84 -8.61 10.69 -7.01
N TYR A 85 -8.22 9.97 -5.96
CA TYR A 85 -8.63 8.60 -5.70
C TYR A 85 -9.51 8.41 -4.46
N THR A 86 -10.01 9.46 -3.86
CA THR A 86 -10.80 9.40 -2.61
C THR A 86 -12.10 8.61 -2.74
N LEU A 87 -12.72 8.59 -3.92
CA LEU A 87 -13.90 7.77 -4.19
C LEU A 87 -13.52 6.34 -4.58
N GLN A 88 -12.49 6.18 -5.42
CA GLN A 88 -12.05 4.89 -5.90
C GLN A 88 -11.56 3.98 -4.77
N ILE A 89 -10.82 4.52 -3.80
CA ILE A 89 -10.31 3.74 -2.67
C ILE A 89 -11.43 3.12 -1.84
N ARG A 90 -12.55 3.82 -1.67
CA ARG A 90 -13.72 3.34 -0.93
C ARG A 90 -14.41 2.15 -1.59
N GLN A 91 -14.27 2.02 -2.90
CA GLN A 91 -14.82 0.89 -3.66
C GLN A 91 -13.86 -0.28 -3.75
N GLN A 92 -12.56 -0.02 -3.70
CA GLN A 92 -11.52 -1.00 -3.99
C GLN A 92 -10.83 -1.58 -2.75
N ALA A 93 -10.72 -0.83 -1.67
CA ALA A 93 -10.13 -1.31 -0.41
C ALA A 93 -11.21 -1.52 0.66
N ASP A 94 -11.04 -2.57 1.45
CA ASP A 94 -11.98 -2.89 2.52
C ASP A 94 -11.78 -1.96 3.72
N ALA A 95 -12.81 -1.18 4.05
CA ALA A 95 -12.81 -0.25 5.18
C ALA A 95 -12.72 -0.94 6.56
N GLU A 96 -13.02 -2.22 6.65
CA GLU A 96 -12.84 -3.00 7.89
C GLU A 96 -11.38 -3.39 8.12
N ILE A 97 -10.55 -3.35 7.05
CA ILE A 97 -9.13 -3.70 7.11
C ILE A 97 -8.28 -2.45 7.10
N PHE A 98 -8.59 -1.48 6.23
CA PHE A 98 -7.75 -0.32 5.96
C PHE A 98 -8.40 0.99 6.41
N ASP A 99 -7.64 1.82 7.11
CA ASP A 99 -7.92 3.23 7.23
C ASP A 99 -7.52 3.94 5.93
N TYR A 100 -8.39 4.79 5.40
CA TYR A 100 -8.09 5.61 4.22
C TYR A 100 -7.41 6.91 4.66
N ARG A 101 -6.23 7.18 4.10
CA ARG A 101 -5.39 8.32 4.49
C ARG A 101 -4.98 9.15 3.28
N ASP A 102 -4.62 10.38 3.53
CA ASP A 102 -4.11 11.29 2.50
C ASP A 102 -2.61 11.08 2.29
N LEU A 103 -2.22 10.85 1.03
CA LEU A 103 -0.83 10.59 0.65
C LEU A 103 0.04 11.84 0.75
N VAL A 104 -0.52 13.01 0.47
CA VAL A 104 0.21 14.28 0.38
C VAL A 104 0.29 14.98 1.72
N GLU A 105 -0.83 15.09 2.43
CA GLU A 105 -0.90 15.81 3.70
C GLU A 105 -0.29 15.02 4.87
N GLU A 106 -0.61 13.74 4.99
CA GLU A 106 -0.10 12.88 6.06
C GLU A 106 1.07 12.01 5.60
N GLY A 107 0.86 11.24 4.54
CA GLY A 107 1.82 10.29 4.02
C GLY A 107 2.22 9.19 5.02
N LEU A 108 3.14 8.33 4.61
CA LEU A 108 3.67 7.26 5.46
C LEU A 108 4.38 7.80 6.71
N SER A 109 5.19 8.84 6.56
CA SER A 109 5.95 9.42 7.69
C SER A 109 5.04 10.00 8.76
N GLY A 110 4.03 10.78 8.39
CA GLY A 110 3.08 11.35 9.34
C GLY A 110 2.26 10.28 10.05
N TRP A 111 1.85 9.25 9.34
CA TRP A 111 1.13 8.13 9.95
C TRP A 111 2.00 7.37 10.94
N ILE A 112 3.24 7.07 10.59
CA ILE A 112 4.20 6.37 11.46
C ILE A 112 4.43 7.18 12.73
N GLU A 113 4.68 8.48 12.59
CA GLU A 113 4.90 9.38 13.73
C GLU A 113 3.72 9.36 14.72
N ASN A 114 2.49 9.33 14.22
CA ASN A 114 1.29 9.41 15.04
C ASN A 114 0.73 8.07 15.51
N HIS A 115 1.03 6.97 14.84
CA HIS A 115 0.36 5.68 15.07
C HIS A 115 1.31 4.53 15.37
N ALA A 116 2.59 4.61 15.03
CA ALA A 116 3.55 3.57 15.39
C ALA A 116 3.90 3.67 16.88
N LYS A 117 4.04 2.51 17.51
CA LYS A 117 4.42 2.41 18.90
C LYS A 117 5.94 2.27 19.03
N ALA A 118 6.49 2.77 20.11
CA ALA A 118 7.93 2.65 20.39
C ALA A 118 8.36 1.16 20.39
N GLY A 119 9.42 0.85 19.65
CA GLY A 119 9.95 -0.50 19.54
C GLY A 119 9.31 -1.38 18.46
N GLU A 120 8.27 -0.91 17.76
CA GLU A 120 7.73 -1.62 16.60
C GLU A 120 8.76 -1.63 15.44
N LYS A 121 8.94 -2.79 14.84
CA LYS A 121 9.82 -3.00 13.69
C LYS A 121 9.01 -3.03 12.41
N ILE A 122 9.22 -2.03 11.55
CA ILE A 122 8.54 -1.91 10.26
C ILE A 122 9.52 -2.27 9.15
N GLY A 123 9.22 -3.33 8.43
CA GLY A 123 10.00 -3.79 7.30
C GLY A 123 9.66 -3.04 6.01
N TYR A 124 10.57 -3.07 5.06
CA TYR A 124 10.41 -2.49 3.73
C TYR A 124 11.27 -3.22 2.70
N ASP A 125 10.93 -3.11 1.43
CA ASP A 125 11.79 -3.57 0.35
C ASP A 125 12.72 -2.43 -0.08
N ALA A 126 14.02 -2.59 0.21
CA ALA A 126 15.03 -1.56 -0.06
C ALA A 126 15.15 -1.19 -1.56
N ARG A 127 14.70 -2.07 -2.46
CA ARG A 127 14.71 -1.79 -3.90
C ARG A 127 13.64 -0.78 -4.33
N LEU A 128 12.61 -0.58 -3.50
CA LEU A 128 11.44 0.25 -3.80
C LEU A 128 11.51 1.64 -3.17
N HIS A 129 12.56 1.95 -2.44
CA HIS A 129 12.71 3.21 -1.72
C HIS A 129 14.04 3.88 -2.03
N SER A 130 14.01 5.20 -2.27
CA SER A 130 15.24 5.98 -2.36
C SER A 130 15.87 6.18 -0.98
N PRO A 131 17.20 6.39 -0.89
CA PRO A 131 17.86 6.70 0.38
C PRO A 131 17.27 7.92 1.09
N ALA A 132 16.86 8.95 0.33
CA ALA A 132 16.23 10.16 0.89
C ALA A 132 14.84 9.85 1.48
N SER A 133 14.05 9.00 0.82
CA SER A 133 12.75 8.54 1.33
C SER A 133 12.91 7.75 2.63
N LEU A 134 13.83 6.79 2.66
CA LEU A 134 14.12 6.00 3.86
C LEU A 134 14.61 6.84 5.03
N LYS A 135 15.46 7.83 4.76
CA LYS A 135 15.96 8.74 5.80
C LYS A 135 14.82 9.50 6.49
N ARG A 136 13.84 9.99 5.72
CA ARG A 136 12.65 10.65 6.28
C ARG A 136 11.82 9.71 7.14
N LEU A 137 11.61 8.48 6.70
CA LEU A 137 10.87 7.46 7.43
C LEU A 137 11.62 7.02 8.71
N THR A 138 12.94 6.91 8.65
CA THR A 138 13.78 6.49 9.79
C THR A 138 13.79 7.52 10.92
N VAL A 139 13.66 8.80 10.61
CA VAL A 139 13.53 9.86 11.63
C VAL A 139 12.24 9.70 12.44
N CYS A 140 11.18 9.16 11.83
CA CYS A 140 9.88 8.99 12.44
C CYS A 140 9.69 7.63 13.13
N ALA A 141 10.50 6.63 12.80
CA ALA A 141 10.38 5.27 13.35
C ALA A 141 11.71 4.50 13.27
N ASN A 142 11.86 3.52 14.15
CA ASN A 142 12.92 2.52 14.01
C ASN A 142 12.50 1.54 12.90
N LEU A 143 12.92 1.80 11.67
CA LEU A 143 12.76 0.87 10.56
C LEU A 143 13.79 -0.27 10.67
N ALA A 144 13.31 -1.46 10.54
CA ALA A 144 14.13 -2.66 10.53
C ALA A 144 14.51 -3.06 9.11
#